data_18674d09a67b80ce4f0ff20c40374070
#
_entry.id   18674d09a67b80ce4f0ff20c40374070
#
_cell.length_a   1.000
_cell.length_b   1.000
_cell.length_c   1.000
_cell.angle_alpha   90.00
_cell.angle_beta   90.00
_cell.angle_gamma   90.00
#
_symmetry.space_group_name_H-M   'P 1'
#
loop_
_entity.id
_entity.type
_entity.pdbx_description
1 polymer ?
#
loop_
_entity_poly.entity_id
_entity_poly.type
_entity_poly.pdbx_seq_one_letter_code
_entity_poly.pdbx_strand_id
1 'polypeptide(L)'
;MSLSPNDEVSSEPAATKATPLRTHDTALVLAGGNALGAYHAGAYEVLHARGIRPDWVVGASMGAVTAAIIVGNAPEDRAGKLRQFWSEATLHTGLSLTDGLKPRQVYNGMHALLTLAWGRPSIFQHRLPGLWSALPWMPNDVALFDNTPLLGTLMRLVDFERLNNGETRLTIACVDVASGEEVYLDTTRETIRPEHVMASTALLPAFPPVEVDGRLLGDIGYTNNLPLDPLFAVEPTRDLVCIALDLFGLQAPKPGSLDAVLERANDLIFASAARRAVAGLKREYALRQQLDPHGPAVTLLHIVHQAGADQLSAKSFDFSPSSIRDRILAGNRDMVRGADWLASRARSDERFVYERL
;
A
#
# COMPACT_ATOMS: atom_id res chain seq x y z
N MET A 1 76.96 0.25 -3.23
CA MET A 1 76.69 0.87 -3.80
C MET A 1 75.34 1.26 -3.95
N SER A 2 74.73 1.99 -4.25
CA SER A 2 73.58 2.80 -4.52
C SER A 2 72.23 2.11 -4.18
N LEU A 3 71.63 2.60 -3.10
CA LEU A 3 70.24 2.35 -2.70
C LEU A 3 69.33 3.29 -3.49
N SER A 4 68.28 2.76 -4.13
CA SER A 4 67.21 3.52 -4.77
C SER A 4 66.11 3.85 -3.76
N PRO A 5 65.45 5.01 -3.84
CA PRO A 5 64.45 5.43 -2.87
C PRO A 5 63.07 4.91 -3.18
N ASN A 6 62.27 4.81 -2.12
CA ASN A 6 60.88 4.42 -2.04
C ASN A 6 59.94 5.26 -2.94
N ASP A 7 59.10 4.60 -3.71
CA ASP A 7 57.89 5.17 -4.28
C ASP A 7 56.73 5.04 -3.26
N GLU A 8 56.46 6.12 -2.55
CA GLU A 8 55.24 6.30 -1.79
C GLU A 8 54.06 6.52 -2.75
N VAL A 9 53.23 5.52 -2.91
CA VAL A 9 51.90 5.68 -3.56
C VAL A 9 50.97 6.37 -2.58
N SER A 10 50.76 7.67 -2.75
CA SER A 10 49.74 8.44 -2.07
C SER A 10 48.37 8.04 -2.60
N SER A 11 47.60 7.28 -1.85
CA SER A 11 46.18 7.03 -2.10
C SER A 11 45.38 8.27 -1.71
N GLU A 12 44.95 9.06 -2.67
CA GLU A 12 43.93 10.08 -2.46
C GLU A 12 42.61 9.41 -2.00
N PRO A 13 41.96 9.93 -0.93
CA PRO A 13 40.66 9.44 -0.52
C PRO A 13 39.61 9.79 -1.59
N ALA A 14 38.90 8.78 -2.09
CA ALA A 14 37.79 8.94 -3.03
C ALA A 14 36.80 9.97 -2.48
N ALA A 15 36.65 11.07 -3.20
CA ALA A 15 35.67 12.13 -2.91
C ALA A 15 34.25 11.53 -2.84
N THR A 16 33.68 11.47 -1.67
CA THR A 16 32.29 11.11 -1.45
C THR A 16 31.45 12.15 -2.19
N LYS A 17 30.80 11.75 -3.29
CA LYS A 17 29.87 12.61 -4.03
C LYS A 17 28.75 13.00 -3.07
N ALA A 18 28.75 14.24 -2.61
CA ALA A 18 27.67 14.79 -1.81
C ALA A 18 26.35 14.65 -2.60
N THR A 19 25.41 13.88 -2.06
CA THR A 19 24.06 13.79 -2.62
C THR A 19 23.47 15.20 -2.62
N PRO A 20 22.96 15.73 -3.75
CA PRO A 20 22.39 17.06 -3.76
C PRO A 20 21.24 17.13 -2.74
N LEU A 21 21.23 18.19 -1.91
CA LEU A 21 20.17 18.45 -0.93
C LEU A 21 18.82 18.46 -1.67
N ARG A 22 17.93 17.54 -1.32
CA ARG A 22 16.57 17.50 -1.87
C ARG A 22 15.85 18.80 -1.50
N THR A 23 15.20 19.40 -2.46
CA THR A 23 14.45 20.64 -2.27
C THR A 23 13.05 20.40 -1.66
N HIS A 24 12.59 19.15 -1.62
CA HIS A 24 11.28 18.76 -1.11
C HIS A 24 11.34 17.41 -0.40
N ASP A 25 10.38 17.17 0.46
CA ASP A 25 10.13 15.86 1.07
C ASP A 25 9.23 15.02 0.15
N THR A 26 9.39 13.71 0.19
CA THR A 26 8.58 12.78 -0.62
C THR A 26 7.80 11.83 0.29
N ALA A 27 6.48 11.81 0.15
CA ALA A 27 5.61 10.86 0.83
C ALA A 27 5.00 9.87 -0.16
N LEU A 28 4.84 8.60 0.29
CA LEU A 28 4.17 7.54 -0.44
C LEU A 28 2.99 7.03 0.38
N VAL A 29 1.76 7.15 -0.15
CA VAL A 29 0.54 6.67 0.50
C VAL A 29 -0.01 5.47 -0.24
N LEU A 30 -0.24 4.37 0.48
CA LEU A 30 -0.61 3.07 -0.06
C LEU A 30 -1.97 2.64 0.47
N ALA A 31 -2.95 2.52 -0.42
CA ALA A 31 -4.30 2.09 -0.08
C ALA A 31 -4.39 0.61 0.31
N GLY A 32 -5.45 0.26 1.02
CA GLY A 32 -5.87 -1.12 1.23
C GLY A 32 -6.44 -1.76 -0.03
N GLY A 33 -6.52 -3.12 -0.08
CA GLY A 33 -7.11 -3.79 -1.23
C GLY A 33 -6.80 -5.28 -1.36
N ASN A 34 -6.20 -5.89 -0.35
CA ASN A 34 -5.83 -7.31 -0.31
C ASN A 34 -5.04 -7.71 -1.59
N ALA A 35 -5.50 -8.65 -2.42
CA ALA A 35 -4.82 -9.08 -3.64
C ALA A 35 -4.56 -7.96 -4.66
N LEU A 36 -5.31 -6.85 -4.62
CA LEU A 36 -5.06 -5.67 -5.46
C LEU A 36 -3.73 -4.99 -5.11
N GLY A 37 -3.23 -5.15 -3.89
CA GLY A 37 -1.96 -4.58 -3.43
C GLY A 37 -0.72 -5.02 -4.23
N ALA A 38 -0.84 -6.06 -5.07
CA ALA A 38 0.22 -6.41 -6.04
C ALA A 38 0.58 -5.25 -6.98
N TYR A 39 -0.36 -4.35 -7.22
CA TYR A 39 -0.15 -3.09 -7.95
C TYR A 39 0.94 -2.23 -7.31
N HIS A 40 0.98 -2.14 -5.97
CA HIS A 40 1.98 -1.37 -5.25
C HIS A 40 3.41 -1.87 -5.52
N ALA A 41 3.60 -3.20 -5.65
CA ALA A 41 4.92 -3.76 -5.95
C ALA A 41 5.45 -3.28 -7.29
N GLY A 42 4.60 -3.30 -8.34
CA GLY A 42 4.98 -2.77 -9.66
C GLY A 42 5.25 -1.27 -9.66
N ALA A 43 4.43 -0.50 -8.96
CA ALA A 43 4.65 0.94 -8.82
C ALA A 43 5.96 1.23 -8.07
N TYR A 44 6.25 0.50 -6.99
CA TYR A 44 7.49 0.69 -6.22
C TYR A 44 8.75 0.34 -7.03
N GLU A 45 8.70 -0.66 -7.91
CA GLU A 45 9.82 -0.98 -8.81
C GLU A 45 10.22 0.23 -9.68
N VAL A 46 9.24 0.98 -10.17
CA VAL A 46 9.51 2.20 -10.95
C VAL A 46 10.06 3.32 -10.09
N LEU A 47 9.49 3.55 -8.89
CA LEU A 47 10.02 4.53 -7.94
C LEU A 47 11.50 4.24 -7.64
N HIS A 48 11.82 2.97 -7.35
CA HIS A 48 13.18 2.52 -7.09
C HIS A 48 14.10 2.77 -8.31
N ALA A 49 13.69 2.34 -9.50
CA ALA A 49 14.47 2.49 -10.74
C ALA A 49 14.69 3.96 -11.13
N ARG A 50 13.76 4.86 -10.81
CA ARG A 50 13.87 6.31 -11.05
C ARG A 50 14.59 7.05 -9.91
N GLY A 51 15.06 6.36 -8.87
CA GLY A 51 15.73 6.94 -7.70
C GLY A 51 14.80 7.82 -6.83
N ILE A 52 13.48 7.67 -6.96
CA ILE A 52 12.49 8.34 -6.12
C ILE A 52 12.40 7.57 -4.80
N ARG A 53 12.90 8.18 -3.73
CA ARG A 53 12.94 7.57 -2.39
C ARG A 53 11.98 8.31 -1.48
N PRO A 54 10.94 7.65 -0.96
CA PRO A 54 10.05 8.28 0.02
C PRO A 54 10.78 8.46 1.35
N ASP A 55 10.58 9.64 1.94
CA ASP A 55 11.01 9.99 3.29
C ASP A 55 9.96 9.54 4.33
N TRP A 56 8.70 9.44 3.88
CA TRP A 56 7.57 9.01 4.69
C TRP A 56 6.66 8.07 3.89
N VAL A 57 6.36 6.90 4.46
CA VAL A 57 5.41 5.94 3.88
C VAL A 57 4.23 5.78 4.81
N VAL A 58 3.02 5.91 4.27
CA VAL A 58 1.75 5.69 4.98
C VAL A 58 1.02 4.54 4.33
N GLY A 59 0.51 3.61 5.10
CA GLY A 59 -0.18 2.43 4.57
C GLY A 59 -1.42 2.04 5.35
N ALA A 60 -2.46 1.56 4.62
CA ALA A 60 -3.65 0.94 5.16
C ALA A 60 -3.77 -0.49 4.68
N SER A 61 -4.16 -1.43 5.54
CA SER A 61 -4.42 -2.83 5.15
C SER A 61 -3.21 -3.46 4.43
N MET A 62 -3.39 -4.01 3.24
CA MET A 62 -2.28 -4.51 2.40
C MET A 62 -1.28 -3.41 2.04
N GLY A 63 -1.69 -2.14 2.02
CA GLY A 63 -0.78 -1.01 1.90
C GLY A 63 0.15 -0.89 3.10
N ALA A 64 -0.30 -1.21 4.33
CA ALA A 64 0.55 -1.26 5.52
C ALA A 64 1.58 -2.40 5.45
N VAL A 65 1.20 -3.57 4.93
CA VAL A 65 2.13 -4.69 4.66
C VAL A 65 3.21 -4.26 3.67
N THR A 66 2.80 -3.64 2.56
CA THR A 66 3.72 -3.12 1.54
C THR A 66 4.65 -2.05 2.13
N ALA A 67 4.11 -1.12 2.93
CA ALA A 67 4.86 -0.08 3.62
C ALA A 67 5.90 -0.66 4.59
N ALA A 68 5.51 -1.66 5.40
CA ALA A 68 6.41 -2.34 6.32
C ALA A 68 7.56 -3.05 5.59
N ILE A 69 7.28 -3.71 4.46
CA ILE A 69 8.32 -4.34 3.63
C ILE A 69 9.26 -3.29 3.03
N ILE A 70 8.73 -2.14 2.57
CA ILE A 70 9.56 -1.07 2.02
C ILE A 70 10.47 -0.47 3.10
N VAL A 71 9.91 -0.11 4.26
CA VAL A 71 10.66 0.59 5.32
C VAL A 71 11.60 -0.33 6.07
N GLY A 72 11.19 -1.58 6.32
CA GLY A 72 11.97 -2.58 7.05
C GLY A 72 13.06 -3.27 6.23
N ASN A 73 13.38 -2.80 5.01
CA ASN A 73 14.45 -3.41 4.21
C ASN A 73 15.40 -2.35 3.64
N ALA A 74 16.64 -2.76 3.34
CA ALA A 74 17.60 -1.92 2.66
C ALA A 74 17.07 -1.51 1.28
N PRO A 75 17.34 -0.28 0.80
CA PRO A 75 16.78 0.23 -0.45
C PRO A 75 16.94 -0.72 -1.65
N GLU A 76 18.08 -1.39 -1.76
CA GLU A 76 18.39 -2.35 -2.81
C GLU A 76 17.55 -3.64 -2.75
N ASP A 77 17.08 -4.04 -1.57
CA ASP A 77 16.33 -5.29 -1.35
C ASP A 77 14.81 -5.11 -1.46
N ARG A 78 14.30 -3.89 -1.29
CA ARG A 78 12.87 -3.57 -1.17
C ARG A 78 12.01 -4.16 -2.30
N ALA A 79 12.42 -3.93 -3.54
CA ALA A 79 11.70 -4.44 -4.72
C ALA A 79 11.75 -5.98 -4.79
N GLY A 80 12.89 -6.59 -4.43
CA GLY A 80 13.05 -8.04 -4.34
C GLY A 80 12.13 -8.66 -3.27
N LYS A 81 12.05 -8.05 -2.09
CA LYS A 81 11.18 -8.49 -0.99
C LYS A 81 9.70 -8.37 -1.31
N LEU A 82 9.30 -7.31 -2.00
CA LEU A 82 7.92 -7.16 -2.50
C LEU A 82 7.57 -8.25 -3.52
N ARG A 83 8.45 -8.56 -4.47
CA ARG A 83 8.24 -9.67 -5.41
C ARG A 83 8.17 -11.01 -4.69
N GLN A 84 9.02 -11.25 -3.69
CA GLN A 84 9.00 -12.47 -2.88
C GLN A 84 7.65 -12.61 -2.18
N PHE A 85 7.15 -11.56 -1.52
CA PHE A 85 5.84 -11.55 -0.85
C PHE A 85 4.74 -11.97 -1.83
N TRP A 86 4.65 -11.34 -3.01
CA TRP A 86 3.60 -11.63 -3.98
C TRP A 86 3.74 -12.99 -4.66
N SER A 87 4.98 -13.49 -4.82
CA SER A 87 5.23 -14.86 -5.29
C SER A 87 4.70 -15.91 -4.30
N GLU A 88 4.95 -15.71 -3.00
CA GLU A 88 4.47 -16.59 -1.94
C GLU A 88 2.94 -16.48 -1.73
N ALA A 89 2.36 -15.29 -1.94
CA ALA A 89 0.93 -15.06 -1.85
C ALA A 89 0.14 -15.64 -3.03
N THR A 90 0.80 -15.83 -4.18
CA THR A 90 0.18 -16.35 -5.39
C THR A 90 -0.29 -17.79 -5.23
N LEU A 91 -1.50 -18.10 -5.70
CA LEU A 91 -2.03 -19.45 -5.69
C LEU A 91 -1.46 -20.27 -6.85
N HIS A 92 -0.46 -21.08 -6.57
CA HIS A 92 -0.01 -22.11 -7.50
C HIS A 92 -0.87 -23.36 -7.37
N THR A 93 -2.04 -23.39 -8.03
CA THR A 93 -2.77 -24.64 -8.24
C THR A 93 -2.04 -25.38 -9.35
N GLY A 94 -1.61 -26.61 -9.12
CA GLY A 94 -1.04 -27.47 -10.19
C GLY A 94 -2.04 -27.82 -11.32
N LEU A 95 -3.24 -27.27 -11.28
CA LEU A 95 -4.25 -27.25 -12.33
C LEU A 95 -3.93 -26.10 -13.28
N SER A 96 -3.10 -26.38 -14.27
CA SER A 96 -3.04 -25.57 -15.50
C SER A 96 -4.39 -25.71 -16.21
N LEU A 97 -5.37 -24.93 -15.79
CA LEU A 97 -6.59 -24.72 -16.58
C LEU A 97 -6.10 -23.86 -17.76
N THR A 98 -5.92 -24.56 -18.87
CA THR A 98 -5.47 -24.01 -20.15
C THR A 98 -6.11 -22.66 -20.43
N ASP A 99 -5.30 -21.66 -20.64
CA ASP A 99 -5.62 -20.27 -20.98
C ASP A 99 -6.53 -20.09 -22.23
N GLY A 100 -6.99 -21.17 -22.85
CA GLY A 100 -7.62 -21.15 -24.16
C GLY A 100 -9.11 -21.44 -24.23
N LEU A 101 -9.77 -21.90 -23.18
CA LEU A 101 -11.13 -22.46 -23.32
C LEU A 101 -12.22 -21.85 -22.42
N LYS A 102 -11.89 -20.89 -21.52
CA LYS A 102 -12.90 -20.23 -20.67
C LYS A 102 -12.69 -18.73 -20.62
N PRO A 103 -13.78 -17.92 -20.59
CA PRO A 103 -13.66 -16.49 -20.36
C PRO A 103 -12.82 -16.22 -19.10
N ARG A 104 -11.90 -15.26 -19.17
CA ARG A 104 -11.00 -14.86 -18.08
C ARG A 104 -11.75 -14.63 -16.74
N GLN A 105 -12.96 -14.09 -16.81
CA GLN A 105 -13.82 -13.89 -15.63
C GLN A 105 -14.14 -15.19 -14.89
N VAL A 106 -14.41 -16.30 -15.59
CA VAL A 106 -14.68 -17.59 -14.96
C VAL A 106 -13.44 -18.11 -14.24
N TYR A 107 -12.27 -17.95 -14.86
CA TYR A 107 -10.99 -18.31 -14.26
C TYR A 107 -10.72 -17.48 -12.98
N ASN A 108 -10.84 -16.17 -13.06
CA ASN A 108 -10.64 -15.26 -11.92
C ASN A 108 -11.63 -15.55 -10.79
N GLY A 109 -12.91 -15.78 -11.12
CA GLY A 109 -13.94 -16.16 -10.14
C GLY A 109 -13.65 -17.49 -9.44
N MET A 110 -13.19 -18.50 -10.18
CA MET A 110 -12.79 -19.79 -9.59
C MET A 110 -11.62 -19.60 -8.63
N HIS A 111 -10.60 -18.82 -8.99
CA HIS A 111 -9.45 -18.54 -8.10
C HIS A 111 -9.86 -17.76 -6.85
N ALA A 112 -10.77 -16.79 -6.96
CA ALA A 112 -11.32 -16.09 -5.82
C ALA A 112 -12.09 -17.05 -4.89
N LEU A 113 -12.92 -17.93 -5.43
CA LEU A 113 -13.62 -18.96 -4.67
C LEU A 113 -12.65 -19.94 -4.00
N LEU A 114 -11.62 -20.39 -4.71
CA LEU A 114 -10.57 -21.25 -4.12
C LEU A 114 -9.82 -20.53 -3.00
N THR A 115 -9.58 -19.22 -3.14
CA THR A 115 -8.98 -18.42 -2.08
C THR A 115 -9.88 -18.35 -0.85
N LEU A 116 -11.17 -18.12 -1.04
CA LEU A 116 -12.16 -18.11 0.05
C LEU A 116 -12.32 -19.51 0.68
N ALA A 117 -12.20 -20.56 -0.15
CA ALA A 117 -12.34 -21.95 0.30
C ALA A 117 -11.09 -22.50 1.00
N TRP A 118 -9.89 -22.10 0.66
CA TRP A 118 -8.63 -22.71 1.15
C TRP A 118 -7.72 -21.73 1.90
N GLY A 119 -8.04 -20.42 1.89
CA GLY A 119 -7.16 -19.39 2.43
C GLY A 119 -5.92 -19.14 1.54
N ARG A 120 -4.94 -18.46 2.12
CA ARG A 120 -3.61 -18.18 1.56
C ARG A 120 -2.57 -18.49 2.63
N PRO A 121 -1.78 -19.56 2.52
CA PRO A 121 -0.89 -20.02 3.60
C PRO A 121 0.10 -18.98 4.10
N SER A 122 0.44 -17.96 3.28
CA SER A 122 1.34 -16.87 3.64
C SER A 122 0.61 -15.64 4.22
N ILE A 123 -0.74 -15.57 4.13
CA ILE A 123 -1.52 -14.40 4.53
C ILE A 123 -2.62 -14.78 5.52
N PHE A 124 -3.47 -15.77 5.20
CA PHE A 124 -4.60 -16.15 6.04
C PHE A 124 -5.03 -17.59 5.80
N GLN A 125 -5.72 -18.14 6.76
CA GLN A 125 -6.25 -19.51 6.75
C GLN A 125 -7.70 -19.55 7.26
N HIS A 126 -8.33 -20.71 7.14
CA HIS A 126 -9.64 -20.94 7.71
C HIS A 126 -9.63 -20.82 9.22
N ARG A 127 -10.72 -20.27 9.73
CA ARG A 127 -11.05 -20.22 11.15
C ARG A 127 -12.22 -21.15 11.45
N LEU A 128 -12.15 -21.87 12.54
CA LEU A 128 -13.24 -22.71 13.04
C LEU A 128 -13.70 -22.19 14.41
N PRO A 129 -15.01 -21.98 14.63
CA PRO A 129 -16.12 -22.24 13.70
C PRO A 129 -16.25 -21.26 12.54
N GLY A 130 -15.67 -20.04 12.58
CA GLY A 130 -15.67 -19.07 11.49
C GLY A 130 -17.06 -18.86 10.90
N LEU A 131 -17.23 -19.10 9.58
CA LEU A 131 -18.52 -18.96 8.89
C LEU A 131 -19.65 -19.78 9.53
N TRP A 132 -19.32 -20.95 10.10
CA TRP A 132 -20.33 -21.84 10.72
C TRP A 132 -20.94 -21.25 12.01
N SER A 133 -20.29 -20.27 12.64
CA SER A 133 -20.83 -19.56 13.80
C SER A 133 -22.15 -18.81 13.52
N ALA A 134 -22.47 -18.57 12.23
CA ALA A 134 -23.77 -18.03 11.84
C ALA A 134 -24.95 -18.99 12.07
N LEU A 135 -24.69 -20.28 12.32
CA LEU A 135 -25.73 -21.25 12.62
C LEU A 135 -26.10 -21.22 14.11
N PRO A 136 -27.39 -21.28 14.50
CA PRO A 136 -27.85 -21.06 15.89
C PRO A 136 -27.28 -22.00 16.94
N TRP A 137 -26.79 -23.18 16.52
CA TRP A 137 -26.25 -24.23 17.41
C TRP A 137 -24.71 -24.30 17.43
N MET A 138 -24.05 -23.44 16.66
CA MET A 138 -22.60 -23.41 16.66
C MET A 138 -22.08 -22.40 17.69
N PRO A 139 -20.86 -22.60 18.22
CA PRO A 139 -20.20 -21.61 19.06
C PRO A 139 -20.04 -20.27 18.32
N ASN A 140 -20.16 -19.17 19.05
CA ASN A 140 -19.94 -17.82 18.50
C ASN A 140 -18.47 -17.64 18.07
N ASP A 141 -18.27 -16.87 16.99
CA ASP A 141 -16.95 -16.43 16.53
C ASP A 141 -17.01 -14.97 16.07
N VAL A 142 -15.85 -14.33 16.01
CA VAL A 142 -15.72 -12.90 15.69
C VAL A 142 -15.23 -12.65 14.25
N ALA A 143 -14.85 -13.71 13.52
CA ALA A 143 -14.32 -13.58 12.16
C ALA A 143 -14.50 -14.85 11.31
N LEU A 144 -14.38 -14.68 9.99
CA LEU A 144 -14.49 -15.78 9.02
C LEU A 144 -13.15 -16.52 8.84
N PHE A 145 -12.03 -15.79 8.92
CA PHE A 145 -10.68 -16.29 8.68
C PHE A 145 -9.75 -15.90 9.83
N ASP A 146 -8.58 -16.53 9.84
CA ASP A 146 -7.46 -16.24 10.73
C ASP A 146 -6.29 -15.71 9.91
N ASN A 147 -5.78 -14.51 10.22
CA ASN A 147 -4.66 -13.87 9.54
C ASN A 147 -3.30 -14.12 10.24
N THR A 148 -3.23 -15.01 11.23
CA THR A 148 -1.97 -15.39 11.90
C THR A 148 -0.86 -15.81 10.94
N PRO A 149 -1.11 -16.49 9.80
CA PRO A 149 -0.05 -16.79 8.82
C PRO A 149 0.73 -15.56 8.30
N LEU A 150 0.07 -14.40 8.23
CA LEU A 150 0.74 -13.14 7.85
C LEU A 150 1.83 -12.74 8.84
N LEU A 151 1.64 -13.01 10.13
CA LEU A 151 2.66 -12.72 11.15
C LEU A 151 3.99 -13.41 10.83
N GLY A 152 3.95 -14.71 10.51
CA GLY A 152 5.15 -15.46 10.11
C GLY A 152 5.79 -14.91 8.84
N THR A 153 5.00 -14.42 7.90
CA THR A 153 5.47 -13.79 6.67
C THR A 153 6.14 -12.44 6.94
N LEU A 154 5.53 -11.60 7.79
CA LEU A 154 6.11 -10.33 8.20
C LEU A 154 7.44 -10.50 8.93
N MET A 155 7.52 -11.42 9.89
CA MET A 155 8.76 -11.71 10.63
C MET A 155 9.91 -12.20 9.74
N ARG A 156 9.60 -12.79 8.59
CA ARG A 156 10.61 -13.27 7.63
C ARG A 156 11.02 -12.22 6.60
N LEU A 157 10.10 -11.32 6.22
CA LEU A 157 10.32 -10.36 5.14
C LEU A 157 10.64 -8.94 5.62
N VAL A 158 10.41 -8.61 6.89
CA VAL A 158 10.57 -7.27 7.46
C VAL A 158 11.58 -7.32 8.61
N ASP A 159 12.60 -6.50 8.55
CA ASP A 159 13.46 -6.19 9.67
C ASP A 159 12.84 -5.07 10.49
N PHE A 160 12.21 -5.43 11.61
CA PHE A 160 11.52 -4.49 12.48
C PHE A 160 12.47 -3.57 13.27
N GLU A 161 13.73 -3.95 13.46
CA GLU A 161 14.74 -3.06 14.04
C GLU A 161 15.07 -1.93 13.06
N ARG A 162 15.36 -2.28 11.79
CA ARG A 162 15.56 -1.29 10.73
C ARG A 162 14.33 -0.41 10.54
N LEU A 163 13.14 -1.00 10.53
CA LEU A 163 11.87 -0.27 10.36
C LEU A 163 11.73 0.85 11.40
N ASN A 164 12.09 0.59 12.64
CA ASN A 164 11.96 1.56 13.74
C ASN A 164 13.14 2.53 13.85
N ASN A 165 14.33 2.14 13.40
CA ASN A 165 15.57 2.93 13.51
C ASN A 165 16.02 3.51 12.16
N GLY A 166 15.30 3.24 11.09
CA GLY A 166 15.66 3.65 9.74
C GLY A 166 15.37 5.13 9.45
N GLU A 167 15.84 5.58 8.29
CA GLU A 167 15.69 6.96 7.83
C GLU A 167 14.29 7.29 7.28
N THR A 168 13.50 6.25 6.94
CA THR A 168 12.18 6.41 6.35
C THR A 168 11.11 6.30 7.43
N ARG A 169 10.31 7.35 7.63
CA ARG A 169 9.17 7.35 8.54
C ARG A 169 8.08 6.41 8.04
N LEU A 170 7.48 5.63 8.95
CA LEU A 170 6.33 4.77 8.67
C LEU A 170 5.13 5.18 9.51
N THR A 171 3.97 5.29 8.87
CA THR A 171 2.68 5.38 9.57
C THR A 171 1.77 4.24 9.10
N ILE A 172 1.22 3.50 10.04
CA ILE A 172 0.22 2.44 9.81
C ILE A 172 -1.14 2.96 10.24
N ALA A 173 -2.13 2.86 9.35
CA ALA A 173 -3.47 3.33 9.61
C ALA A 173 -4.38 2.16 10.05
N CYS A 174 -5.07 2.35 11.16
CA CYS A 174 -6.04 1.41 11.74
C CYS A 174 -7.33 2.16 12.15
N VAL A 175 -8.34 1.43 12.53
CA VAL A 175 -9.53 1.95 13.23
C VAL A 175 -9.68 1.27 14.59
N ASP A 176 -10.00 2.04 15.61
CA ASP A 176 -10.40 1.49 16.90
C ASP A 176 -11.85 0.98 16.78
N VAL A 177 -12.03 -0.33 16.93
CA VAL A 177 -13.32 -0.99 16.68
C VAL A 177 -14.38 -0.58 17.72
N ALA A 178 -13.95 -0.19 18.91
CA ALA A 178 -14.88 0.20 19.98
C ALA A 178 -15.38 1.64 19.83
N SER A 179 -14.49 2.58 19.46
CA SER A 179 -14.85 4.01 19.33
C SER A 179 -15.19 4.42 17.89
N GLY A 180 -14.68 3.68 16.88
CA GLY A 180 -14.74 4.07 15.47
C GLY A 180 -13.71 5.15 15.09
N GLU A 181 -12.82 5.55 16.00
CA GLU A 181 -11.79 6.54 15.73
C GLU A 181 -10.67 5.98 14.86
N GLU A 182 -10.18 6.81 13.96
CA GLU A 182 -8.99 6.48 13.16
C GLU A 182 -7.73 6.55 14.02
N VAL A 183 -6.86 5.55 13.90
CA VAL A 183 -5.64 5.40 14.69
C VAL A 183 -4.45 5.35 13.75
N TYR A 184 -3.50 6.24 13.95
CA TYR A 184 -2.28 6.32 13.15
C TYR A 184 -1.06 5.99 14.02
N LEU A 185 -0.55 4.77 13.85
CA LEU A 185 0.63 4.24 14.54
C LEU A 185 1.88 4.66 13.75
N ASP A 186 2.80 5.38 14.40
CA ASP A 186 3.85 6.12 13.69
C ASP A 186 5.23 5.92 14.34
N THR A 187 6.25 5.59 13.55
CA THR A 187 7.61 5.34 14.02
C THR A 187 8.26 6.53 14.76
N THR A 188 7.75 7.75 14.61
CA THR A 188 8.23 8.92 15.35
C THR A 188 7.66 9.02 16.77
N ARG A 189 6.63 8.21 17.09
CA ARG A 189 5.91 8.29 18.36
C ARG A 189 6.00 7.00 19.16
N GLU A 190 6.11 5.87 18.47
CA GLU A 190 6.06 4.54 19.07
C GLU A 190 6.85 3.51 18.28
N THR A 191 7.22 2.41 18.93
CA THR A 191 7.88 1.29 18.28
C THR A 191 6.84 0.45 17.54
N ILE A 192 6.94 0.40 16.23
CA ILE A 192 6.05 -0.42 15.38
C ILE A 192 6.44 -1.90 15.51
N ARG A 193 5.46 -2.73 15.85
CA ARG A 193 5.56 -4.18 15.99
C ARG A 193 4.75 -4.89 14.90
N PRO A 194 4.98 -6.18 14.64
CA PRO A 194 4.20 -6.95 13.67
C PRO A 194 2.68 -6.88 13.92
N GLU A 195 2.25 -6.84 15.19
CA GLU A 195 0.85 -6.76 15.59
C GLU A 195 0.16 -5.49 15.09
N HIS A 196 0.90 -4.38 14.95
CA HIS A 196 0.38 -3.13 14.38
C HIS A 196 0.03 -3.30 12.89
N VAL A 197 0.89 -4.00 12.13
CA VAL A 197 0.62 -4.34 10.72
C VAL A 197 -0.55 -5.31 10.61
N MET A 198 -0.61 -6.31 11.51
CA MET A 198 -1.72 -7.26 11.60
C MET A 198 -3.04 -6.55 11.87
N ALA A 199 -3.08 -5.60 12.79
CA ALA A 199 -4.27 -4.81 13.11
C ALA A 199 -4.78 -4.04 11.89
N SER A 200 -3.87 -3.42 11.14
CA SER A 200 -4.22 -2.70 9.90
C SER A 200 -4.83 -3.62 8.83
N THR A 201 -4.54 -4.92 8.85
CA THR A 201 -5.10 -5.90 7.89
C THR A 201 -6.35 -6.62 8.39
N ALA A 202 -6.81 -6.33 9.60
CA ALA A 202 -7.94 -6.98 10.25
C ALA A 202 -9.29 -6.42 9.77
N LEU A 203 -9.63 -6.65 8.49
CA LEU A 203 -10.88 -6.19 7.87
C LEU A 203 -12.07 -7.00 8.39
N LEU A 204 -12.96 -6.34 9.12
CA LEU A 204 -14.19 -6.95 9.64
C LEU A 204 -15.19 -7.25 8.51
N PRO A 205 -15.96 -8.33 8.52
CA PRO A 205 -15.87 -9.48 9.44
C PRO A 205 -14.92 -10.58 8.95
N ALA A 206 -14.09 -10.30 7.92
CA ALA A 206 -13.21 -11.33 7.35
C ALA A 206 -12.15 -11.79 8.34
N PHE A 207 -11.54 -10.87 9.08
CA PHE A 207 -10.46 -11.16 10.03
C PHE A 207 -10.77 -10.60 11.42
N PRO A 208 -10.30 -11.26 12.50
CA PRO A 208 -10.54 -10.79 13.85
C PRO A 208 -9.78 -9.49 14.11
N PRO A 209 -10.37 -8.54 14.84
CA PRO A 209 -9.63 -7.37 15.29
C PRO A 209 -8.50 -7.79 16.24
N VAL A 210 -7.44 -6.98 16.30
CA VAL A 210 -6.23 -7.25 17.06
C VAL A 210 -6.17 -6.32 18.28
N GLU A 211 -5.94 -6.88 19.47
CA GLU A 211 -5.70 -6.10 20.67
C GLU A 211 -4.26 -5.59 20.68
N VAL A 212 -4.09 -4.28 20.72
CA VAL A 212 -2.81 -3.59 20.76
C VAL A 212 -2.86 -2.52 21.85
N ASP A 213 -2.02 -2.65 22.87
CA ASP A 213 -1.88 -1.71 23.98
C ASP A 213 -3.23 -1.30 24.63
N GLY A 214 -4.11 -2.30 24.81
CA GLY A 214 -5.43 -2.16 25.43
C GLY A 214 -6.52 -1.57 24.51
N ARG A 215 -6.24 -1.40 23.23
CA ARG A 215 -7.18 -0.97 22.18
C ARG A 215 -7.47 -2.13 21.24
N LEU A 216 -8.73 -2.27 20.83
CA LEU A 216 -9.14 -3.26 19.85
C LEU A 216 -9.10 -2.64 18.44
N LEU A 217 -8.05 -2.91 17.69
CA LEU A 217 -7.80 -2.30 16.40
C LEU A 217 -8.21 -3.21 15.23
N GLY A 218 -8.71 -2.60 14.17
CA GLY A 218 -9.09 -3.23 12.92
C GLY A 218 -8.63 -2.44 11.70
N ASP A 219 -8.91 -3.00 10.51
CA ASP A 219 -8.60 -2.38 9.23
C ASP A 219 -9.42 -1.12 9.02
N ILE A 220 -8.74 -0.02 8.67
CA ILE A 220 -9.33 1.28 8.43
C ILE A 220 -10.10 1.37 7.10
N GLY A 221 -10.03 0.35 6.23
CA GLY A 221 -10.49 0.39 4.84
C GLY A 221 -11.91 0.93 4.65
N TYR A 222 -12.83 0.65 5.57
CA TYR A 222 -14.21 1.15 5.47
C TYR A 222 -14.37 2.65 5.76
N THR A 223 -13.48 3.23 6.55
CA THR A 223 -13.52 4.66 6.94
C THR A 223 -12.58 5.50 6.09
N ASN A 224 -11.34 5.03 5.86
CA ASN A 224 -10.30 5.77 5.16
C ASN A 224 -9.29 4.84 4.48
N ASN A 225 -9.65 4.28 3.32
CA ASN A 225 -8.83 3.30 2.64
C ASN A 225 -7.52 3.86 2.04
N LEU A 226 -7.45 5.16 1.76
CA LEU A 226 -6.25 5.88 1.31
C LEU A 226 -5.93 7.00 2.31
N PRO A 227 -5.20 6.71 3.41
CA PRO A 227 -5.05 7.62 4.55
C PRO A 227 -4.09 8.77 4.24
N LEU A 228 -4.62 9.85 3.69
CA LEU A 228 -3.89 11.10 3.43
C LEU A 228 -3.73 11.96 4.69
N ASP A 229 -4.63 11.80 5.66
CA ASP A 229 -4.75 12.65 6.84
C ASP A 229 -3.47 12.81 7.66
N PRO A 230 -2.66 11.77 7.90
CA PRO A 230 -1.41 11.93 8.66
C PRO A 230 -0.43 12.95 8.07
N LEU A 231 -0.40 13.05 6.74
CA LEU A 231 0.51 13.97 6.05
C LEU A 231 0.08 15.44 6.19
N PHE A 232 -1.21 15.67 6.42
CA PHE A 232 -1.81 17.00 6.41
C PHE A 232 -2.36 17.43 7.77
N ALA A 233 -2.23 16.59 8.81
CA ALA A 233 -2.60 16.92 10.17
C ALA A 233 -1.83 18.15 10.71
N VAL A 234 -0.62 18.35 10.22
CA VAL A 234 0.20 19.53 10.45
C VAL A 234 0.72 20.01 9.09
N GLU A 235 0.76 21.33 8.90
CA GLU A 235 1.30 21.89 7.67
C GLU A 235 2.75 21.44 7.44
N PRO A 236 3.11 20.96 6.24
CA PRO A 236 4.48 20.62 5.90
C PRO A 236 5.42 21.82 6.12
N THR A 237 6.61 21.58 6.65
CA THR A 237 7.63 22.62 6.85
C THR A 237 8.48 22.90 5.61
N ARG A 238 8.39 22.01 4.60
CA ARG A 238 9.07 22.08 3.30
C ARG A 238 8.10 21.67 2.20
N ASP A 239 8.43 21.96 0.96
CA ASP A 239 7.67 21.46 -0.19
C ASP A 239 7.50 19.93 -0.06
N LEU A 240 6.31 19.44 -0.39
CA LEU A 240 5.96 18.03 -0.27
C LEU A 240 5.49 17.48 -1.62
N VAL A 241 6.10 16.40 -2.07
CA VAL A 241 5.57 15.56 -3.15
C VAL A 241 4.93 14.33 -2.53
N CYS A 242 3.60 14.25 -2.58
CA CYS A 242 2.83 13.10 -2.12
C CYS A 242 2.40 12.25 -3.32
N ILE A 243 2.85 10.99 -3.35
CA ILE A 243 2.45 9.98 -4.34
C ILE A 243 1.46 9.06 -3.66
N ALA A 244 0.19 9.09 -4.07
CA ALA A 244 -0.87 8.29 -3.50
C ALA A 244 -1.31 7.21 -4.49
N LEU A 245 -1.17 5.93 -4.10
CA LEU A 245 -1.54 4.77 -4.90
C LEU A 245 -2.87 4.22 -4.40
N ASP A 246 -3.94 4.50 -5.15
CA ASP A 246 -5.31 4.06 -4.85
C ASP A 246 -5.66 2.82 -5.66
N LEU A 247 -6.35 1.88 -5.04
CA LEU A 247 -6.69 0.59 -5.62
C LEU A 247 -8.16 0.49 -6.07
N PHE A 248 -8.97 1.52 -5.78
CA PHE A 248 -10.40 1.52 -6.09
C PHE A 248 -10.81 2.75 -6.89
N GLY A 249 -11.32 2.52 -8.11
CA GLY A 249 -11.75 3.58 -8.99
C GLY A 249 -13.16 4.11 -8.67
N LEU A 250 -13.32 5.44 -8.67
CA LEU A 250 -14.65 6.06 -8.55
C LEU A 250 -15.46 6.01 -9.83
N GLN A 251 -14.80 5.89 -10.99
CA GLN A 251 -15.46 5.79 -12.29
C GLN A 251 -15.55 4.33 -12.73
N ALA A 252 -16.71 3.92 -13.16
CA ALA A 252 -16.96 2.61 -13.73
C ALA A 252 -18.10 2.68 -14.74
N PRO A 253 -18.17 1.77 -15.70
CA PRO A 253 -19.32 1.65 -16.60
C PRO A 253 -20.60 1.30 -15.80
N LYS A 254 -21.75 1.47 -16.45
CA LYS A 254 -23.04 1.06 -15.86
C LYS A 254 -23.03 -0.44 -15.58
N PRO A 255 -23.28 -0.88 -14.33
CA PRO A 255 -23.29 -2.30 -14.01
C PRO A 255 -24.44 -3.02 -14.72
N GLY A 256 -24.13 -4.16 -15.35
CA GLY A 256 -25.08 -4.97 -16.11
C GLY A 256 -25.43 -6.31 -15.46
N SER A 257 -24.87 -6.62 -14.28
CA SER A 257 -25.12 -7.86 -13.54
C SER A 257 -25.08 -7.61 -12.03
N LEU A 258 -25.57 -8.54 -11.22
CA LEU A 258 -25.49 -8.47 -9.77
C LEU A 258 -24.03 -8.41 -9.30
N ASP A 259 -23.14 -9.20 -9.89
CA ASP A 259 -21.70 -9.15 -9.56
C ASP A 259 -21.11 -7.77 -9.83
N ALA A 260 -21.41 -7.15 -10.99
CA ALA A 260 -20.96 -5.80 -11.30
C ALA A 260 -21.53 -4.73 -10.36
N VAL A 261 -22.74 -4.93 -9.82
CA VAL A 261 -23.33 -4.05 -8.80
C VAL A 261 -22.58 -4.20 -7.47
N LEU A 262 -22.25 -5.44 -7.06
CA LEU A 262 -21.47 -5.71 -5.85
C LEU A 262 -20.05 -5.16 -5.97
N GLU A 263 -19.39 -5.35 -7.11
CA GLU A 263 -18.09 -4.74 -7.40
C GLU A 263 -18.18 -3.22 -7.28
N ARG A 264 -19.18 -2.62 -7.89
CA ARG A 264 -19.37 -1.16 -7.83
C ARG A 264 -19.63 -0.65 -6.42
N ALA A 265 -20.40 -1.37 -5.62
CA ALA A 265 -20.64 -1.02 -4.23
C ALA A 265 -19.33 -1.00 -3.43
N ASN A 266 -18.48 -2.01 -3.58
CA ASN A 266 -17.16 -2.07 -2.95
C ASN A 266 -16.27 -0.89 -3.39
N ASP A 267 -16.19 -0.61 -4.69
CA ASP A 267 -15.40 0.52 -5.19
C ASP A 267 -15.88 1.85 -4.60
N LEU A 268 -17.18 2.06 -4.48
CA LEU A 268 -17.74 3.29 -3.89
C LEU A 268 -17.42 3.41 -2.40
N ILE A 269 -17.47 2.31 -1.66
CA ILE A 269 -17.14 2.29 -0.23
C ILE A 269 -15.68 2.68 -0.04
N PHE A 270 -14.75 1.97 -0.69
CA PHE A 270 -13.32 2.14 -0.47
C PHE A 270 -12.73 3.43 -1.07
N ALA A 271 -13.30 3.96 -2.18
CA ALA A 271 -12.77 5.17 -2.81
C ALA A 271 -13.41 6.48 -2.33
N SER A 272 -14.50 6.43 -1.56
CA SER A 272 -15.26 7.65 -1.22
C SER A 272 -14.54 8.59 -0.27
N ALA A 273 -13.77 8.05 0.70
CA ALA A 273 -13.02 8.83 1.67
C ALA A 273 -11.90 9.64 1.00
N ALA A 274 -11.10 9.01 0.14
CA ALA A 274 -10.05 9.67 -0.62
C ALA A 274 -10.57 10.87 -1.42
N ARG A 275 -11.72 10.73 -2.08
CA ARG A 275 -12.36 11.84 -2.81
C ARG A 275 -12.70 13.01 -1.88
N ARG A 276 -13.25 12.73 -0.69
CA ARG A 276 -13.59 13.77 0.28
C ARG A 276 -12.34 14.46 0.82
N ALA A 277 -11.30 13.69 1.16
CA ALA A 277 -10.02 14.20 1.63
C ALA A 277 -9.38 15.13 0.58
N VAL A 278 -9.26 14.71 -0.68
CA VAL A 278 -8.73 15.54 -1.76
C VAL A 278 -9.55 16.82 -1.96
N ALA A 279 -10.89 16.74 -1.91
CA ALA A 279 -11.73 17.92 -2.03
C ALA A 279 -11.56 18.87 -0.82
N GLY A 280 -11.32 18.34 0.38
CA GLY A 280 -10.96 19.10 1.58
C GLY A 280 -9.64 19.84 1.40
N LEU A 281 -8.59 19.12 1.02
CA LEU A 281 -7.26 19.68 0.78
C LEU A 281 -7.26 20.80 -0.26
N LYS A 282 -8.00 20.62 -1.38
CA LYS A 282 -8.13 21.69 -2.39
C LYS A 282 -8.71 22.98 -1.81
N ARG A 283 -9.76 22.88 -0.97
CA ARG A 283 -10.36 24.05 -0.31
C ARG A 283 -9.43 24.68 0.72
N GLU A 284 -8.76 23.86 1.52
CA GLU A 284 -7.83 24.31 2.55
C GLU A 284 -6.65 25.05 1.91
N TYR A 285 -6.00 24.46 0.92
CA TYR A 285 -4.86 25.07 0.26
C TYR A 285 -5.22 26.30 -0.58
N ALA A 286 -6.46 26.40 -1.10
CA ALA A 286 -6.95 27.63 -1.71
C ALA A 286 -7.02 28.79 -0.69
N LEU A 287 -7.39 28.52 0.57
CA LEU A 287 -7.35 29.49 1.66
C LEU A 287 -5.90 29.81 2.09
N ARG A 288 -5.05 28.79 2.22
CA ARG A 288 -3.63 28.96 2.56
C ARG A 288 -2.90 29.79 1.51
N GLN A 289 -3.20 29.62 0.22
CA GLN A 289 -2.66 30.44 -0.87
C GLN A 289 -2.99 31.94 -0.71
N GLN A 290 -4.18 32.24 -0.20
CA GLN A 290 -4.58 33.65 0.05
C GLN A 290 -3.91 34.26 1.29
N LEU A 291 -3.70 33.44 2.34
CA LEU A 291 -3.14 33.89 3.61
C LEU A 291 -1.62 33.98 3.59
N ASP A 292 -0.97 33.01 2.99
CA ASP A 292 0.49 32.92 2.84
C ASP A 292 0.84 32.30 1.47
N PRO A 293 0.99 33.12 0.42
CA PRO A 293 1.33 32.65 -0.92
C PRO A 293 2.69 31.98 -1.04
N HIS A 294 3.60 32.22 -0.09
CA HIS A 294 5.00 31.76 -0.13
C HIS A 294 5.31 30.59 0.79
N GLY A 295 4.33 30.07 1.50
CA GLY A 295 4.49 28.86 2.32
C GLY A 295 4.76 27.60 1.49
N PRO A 296 5.05 26.46 2.16
CA PRO A 296 5.39 25.21 1.50
C PRO A 296 4.35 24.76 0.48
N ALA A 297 4.80 24.32 -0.68
CA ALA A 297 3.93 23.81 -1.74
C ALA A 297 3.74 22.30 -1.63
N VAL A 298 2.54 21.82 -1.95
CA VAL A 298 2.20 20.39 -1.99
C VAL A 298 1.84 19.98 -3.42
N THR A 299 2.47 18.91 -3.88
CA THR A 299 2.09 18.21 -5.10
C THR A 299 1.50 16.87 -4.72
N LEU A 300 0.22 16.67 -4.97
CA LEU A 300 -0.46 15.39 -4.78
C LEU A 300 -0.65 14.71 -6.13
N LEU A 301 0.16 13.68 -6.39
CA LEU A 301 0.01 12.77 -7.53
C LEU A 301 -0.83 11.58 -7.06
N HIS A 302 -2.08 11.50 -7.49
CA HIS A 302 -3.03 10.44 -7.15
C HIS A 302 -3.18 9.48 -8.32
N ILE A 303 -2.54 8.31 -8.23
CA ILE A 303 -2.59 7.26 -9.25
C ILE A 303 -3.62 6.22 -8.83
N VAL A 304 -4.62 6.00 -9.68
CA VAL A 304 -5.76 5.13 -9.38
C VAL A 304 -5.72 3.90 -10.27
N HIS A 305 -5.59 2.73 -9.66
CA HIS A 305 -5.67 1.47 -10.39
C HIS A 305 -7.04 1.31 -11.07
N GLN A 306 -7.02 1.15 -12.39
CA GLN A 306 -8.21 0.83 -13.17
C GLN A 306 -8.30 -0.68 -13.35
N ALA A 307 -9.29 -1.30 -12.70
CA ALA A 307 -9.56 -2.72 -12.86
C ALA A 307 -9.94 -3.05 -14.32
N GLY A 308 -9.41 -4.14 -14.84
CA GLY A 308 -9.78 -4.64 -16.18
C GLY A 308 -11.24 -5.10 -16.23
N ALA A 309 -11.82 -5.13 -17.44
CA ALA A 309 -13.22 -5.54 -17.66
C ALA A 309 -13.50 -7.02 -17.30
N ASP A 310 -12.47 -7.81 -17.10
CA ASP A 310 -12.50 -9.22 -16.72
C ASP A 310 -12.44 -9.47 -15.22
N GLN A 311 -12.42 -8.42 -14.40
CA GLN A 311 -12.46 -8.52 -12.95
C GLN A 311 -13.89 -8.71 -12.43
N LEU A 312 -14.04 -9.36 -11.27
CA LEU A 312 -15.29 -9.63 -10.58
C LEU A 312 -15.35 -8.91 -9.24
N SER A 313 -16.52 -8.90 -8.60
CA SER A 313 -16.72 -8.32 -7.25
C SER A 313 -15.73 -8.87 -6.21
N ALA A 314 -15.32 -10.12 -6.36
CA ALA A 314 -14.33 -10.80 -5.50
C ALA A 314 -12.86 -10.52 -5.91
N LYS A 315 -12.57 -9.51 -6.72
CA LYS A 315 -11.21 -9.17 -7.21
C LYS A 315 -10.16 -9.05 -6.11
N SER A 316 -10.55 -8.60 -4.92
CA SER A 316 -9.66 -8.51 -3.75
C SER A 316 -9.25 -9.88 -3.18
N PHE A 317 -9.91 -10.97 -3.57
CA PHE A 317 -9.56 -12.35 -3.21
C PHE A 317 -9.00 -13.15 -4.37
N ASP A 318 -8.80 -12.55 -5.53
CA ASP A 318 -8.19 -13.22 -6.69
C ASP A 318 -6.67 -13.14 -6.64
N PHE A 319 -6.04 -14.17 -6.06
CA PHE A 319 -4.60 -14.36 -6.00
C PHE A 319 -4.07 -15.26 -7.13
N SER A 320 -4.77 -15.34 -8.26
CA SER A 320 -4.30 -16.10 -9.41
C SER A 320 -2.97 -15.55 -9.94
N PRO A 321 -2.08 -16.41 -10.48
CA PRO A 321 -0.79 -15.98 -11.02
C PRO A 321 -0.92 -14.89 -12.10
N SER A 322 -1.96 -15.01 -12.92
CA SER A 322 -2.23 -14.05 -13.99
C SER A 322 -2.68 -12.70 -13.44
N SER A 323 -3.61 -12.67 -12.47
CA SER A 323 -4.10 -11.40 -11.89
C SER A 323 -3.04 -10.69 -11.07
N ILE A 324 -2.23 -11.41 -10.30
CA ILE A 324 -1.09 -10.82 -9.59
C ILE A 324 -0.09 -10.20 -10.58
N ARG A 325 0.30 -10.93 -11.62
CA ARG A 325 1.19 -10.41 -12.67
C ARG A 325 0.64 -9.17 -13.35
N ASP A 326 -0.63 -9.19 -13.75
CA ASP A 326 -1.26 -8.08 -14.46
C ASP A 326 -1.37 -6.82 -13.59
N ARG A 327 -1.60 -6.97 -12.27
CA ARG A 327 -1.60 -5.86 -11.32
C ARG A 327 -0.19 -5.27 -11.13
N ILE A 328 0.84 -6.10 -11.03
CA ILE A 328 2.23 -5.63 -11.00
C ILE A 328 2.56 -4.84 -12.27
N LEU A 329 2.21 -5.37 -13.45
CA LEU A 329 2.43 -4.69 -14.73
C LEU A 329 1.64 -3.38 -14.84
N ALA A 330 0.41 -3.35 -14.34
CA ALA A 330 -0.40 -2.13 -14.30
C ALA A 330 0.22 -1.07 -13.39
N GLY A 331 0.63 -1.45 -12.17
CA GLY A 331 1.33 -0.54 -11.26
C GLY A 331 2.62 0.04 -11.84
N ASN A 332 3.38 -0.80 -12.51
CA ASN A 332 4.60 -0.38 -13.23
C ASN A 332 4.26 0.64 -14.32
N ARG A 333 3.34 0.31 -15.23
CA ARG A 333 2.94 1.21 -16.34
C ARG A 333 2.42 2.56 -15.84
N ASP A 334 1.54 2.54 -14.83
CA ASP A 334 0.88 3.75 -14.35
C ASP A 334 1.86 4.63 -13.56
N MET A 335 2.81 4.02 -12.82
CA MET A 335 3.85 4.76 -12.12
C MET A 335 4.91 5.33 -13.08
N VAL A 336 5.21 4.69 -14.21
CA VAL A 336 6.05 5.29 -15.26
C VAL A 336 5.43 6.61 -15.73
N ARG A 337 4.13 6.62 -16.04
CA ARG A 337 3.39 7.85 -16.41
C ARG A 337 3.45 8.91 -15.31
N GLY A 338 3.26 8.49 -14.05
CA GLY A 338 3.35 9.37 -12.90
C GLY A 338 4.73 9.97 -12.70
N ALA A 339 5.78 9.16 -12.82
CA ALA A 339 7.17 9.61 -12.70
C ALA A 339 7.56 10.56 -13.83
N ASP A 340 7.12 10.27 -15.07
CA ASP A 340 7.35 11.15 -16.23
C ASP A 340 6.62 12.49 -16.05
N TRP A 341 5.39 12.48 -15.53
CA TRP A 341 4.67 13.71 -15.20
C TRP A 341 5.41 14.53 -14.12
N LEU A 342 5.85 13.89 -13.03
CA LEU A 342 6.64 14.57 -11.99
C LEU A 342 7.93 15.18 -12.54
N ALA A 343 8.63 14.48 -13.44
CA ALA A 343 9.88 14.94 -14.03
C ALA A 343 9.68 16.08 -15.05
N SER A 344 8.56 16.08 -15.77
CA SER A 344 8.26 17.10 -16.80
C SER A 344 7.63 18.37 -16.22
N ARG A 345 7.23 18.33 -14.94
CA ARG A 345 6.49 19.42 -14.33
C ARG A 345 7.35 20.65 -14.10
N ALA A 346 6.91 21.79 -14.61
CA ALA A 346 7.48 23.09 -14.23
C ALA A 346 7.11 23.43 -12.78
N ARG A 347 7.95 24.20 -12.09
CA ARG A 347 7.63 24.74 -10.78
C ARG A 347 6.37 25.61 -10.89
N SER A 348 5.38 25.34 -10.06
CA SER A 348 4.13 26.11 -10.00
C SER A 348 4.23 27.14 -8.88
N ASP A 349 3.60 28.30 -9.05
CA ASP A 349 3.40 29.27 -7.98
C ASP A 349 2.21 28.91 -7.07
N GLU A 350 1.47 27.82 -7.41
CA GLU A 350 0.37 27.32 -6.61
C GLU A 350 0.90 26.47 -5.44
N ARG A 351 0.36 26.70 -4.26
CA ARG A 351 0.69 25.92 -3.04
C ARG A 351 0.13 24.51 -3.07
N PHE A 352 -0.84 24.20 -3.94
CA PHE A 352 -1.39 22.86 -4.06
C PHE A 352 -1.64 22.49 -5.52
N VAL A 353 -0.90 21.51 -5.98
CA VAL A 353 -1.10 20.91 -7.30
C VAL A 353 -1.59 19.50 -7.15
N TYR A 354 -2.69 19.20 -7.80
CA TYR A 354 -3.30 17.89 -7.81
C TYR A 354 -3.37 17.31 -9.21
N GLU A 355 -2.76 16.16 -9.40
CA GLU A 355 -2.87 15.38 -10.62
C GLU A 355 -3.48 14.01 -10.32
N ARG A 356 -4.37 13.56 -11.19
CA ARG A 356 -4.98 12.23 -11.12
C ARG A 356 -4.73 11.46 -12.41
N LEU A 357 -4.10 10.30 -12.29
CA LEU A 357 -3.79 9.39 -13.39
C LEU A 357 -4.59 8.08 -13.29
#